data_e47c9d3c837f22618e632777ba4cf28b
#
_entry.id   e47c9d3c837f22618e632777ba4cf28b
#
_cell.length_a   1.000
_cell.length_b   1.000
_cell.length_c   1.000
_cell.angle_alpha   90.00
_cell.angle_beta   90.00
_cell.angle_gamma   90.00
#
_symmetry.space_group_name_H-M   'P 1'
#
loop_
_entity.id
_entity.type
_entity.pdbx_description
1 polymer ?
#
loop_
_entity_poly.entity_id
_entity_poly.type
_entity_poly.pdbx_seq_one_letter_code
_entity_poly.pdbx_strand_id
1 'polypeptide(L)'
;MLKKLPKQSHLEKFKTVLTSFIHPEHEPCLLAKKIDWVYLEKDFVPLYGTVGRPSVPIRTIVGLLLLKQMYNLGDETIVQRYLENPYWQHFCGEIYFQYRLPFDPSDFVHFRHHIGAEGMEKIFKQSIDLYGEEVIKREVKEVRVDTTVQEKNITFPTDRKLYEKAIEYCKRIAKVDKRTAIL
;
A
#
# COMPACT_ATOMS: atom_id res chain seq x y z
N MET A 1 21.47 -2.41 5.69
CA MET A 1 21.70 -3.64 6.50
C MET A 1 20.37 -4.25 6.86
N LEU A 2 20.07 -5.47 6.42
CA LEU A 2 18.83 -6.17 6.81
C LEU A 2 18.90 -6.60 8.28
N LYS A 3 17.88 -6.25 9.04
CA LYS A 3 17.74 -6.74 10.40
C LYS A 3 17.37 -8.23 10.34
N LYS A 4 18.31 -9.11 10.67
CA LYS A 4 17.99 -10.52 10.89
C LYS A 4 17.02 -10.59 12.08
N LEU A 5 16.02 -11.48 11.98
CA LEU A 5 15.16 -11.77 13.13
C LEU A 5 16.03 -12.05 14.36
N PRO A 6 15.73 -11.47 15.51
CA PRO A 6 16.57 -11.60 16.69
C PRO A 6 16.70 -13.07 17.07
N LYS A 7 17.94 -13.52 17.25
CA LYS A 7 18.18 -14.81 17.93
C LYS A 7 17.64 -14.67 19.36
N GLN A 8 16.93 -15.68 19.83
CA GLN A 8 16.37 -15.73 21.18
C GLN A 8 17.48 -15.40 22.23
N SER A 9 17.30 -14.29 22.94
CA SER A 9 18.13 -13.92 24.07
C SER A 9 17.49 -14.36 25.39
N HIS A 10 18.28 -14.50 26.46
CA HIS A 10 17.76 -14.88 27.79
C HIS A 10 16.67 -13.93 28.33
N LEU A 11 16.65 -12.66 27.94
CA LEU A 11 15.63 -11.66 28.28
C LEU A 11 14.28 -11.93 27.59
N GLU A 12 14.24 -12.71 26.53
CA GLU A 12 13.01 -13.03 25.77
C GLU A 12 12.12 -14.04 26.48
N LYS A 13 12.63 -14.71 27.51
CA LYS A 13 11.85 -15.69 28.30
C LYS A 13 10.65 -15.07 29.05
N PHE A 14 10.64 -13.74 29.20
CA PHE A 14 9.53 -13.02 29.87
C PHE A 14 8.59 -12.34 28.87
N LYS A 15 8.82 -12.46 27.55
CA LYS A 15 7.92 -11.90 26.55
C LYS A 15 6.80 -12.90 26.22
N THR A 16 5.58 -12.38 26.12
CA THR A 16 4.43 -13.19 25.72
C THR A 16 4.56 -13.62 24.26
N VAL A 17 4.58 -14.92 24.03
CA VAL A 17 4.62 -15.50 22.67
C VAL A 17 3.24 -15.35 22.04
N LEU A 18 3.16 -14.81 20.83
CA LEU A 18 1.89 -14.56 20.14
C LEU A 18 1.06 -15.83 19.97
N THR A 19 1.69 -16.94 19.58
CA THR A 19 1.02 -18.21 19.35
C THR A 19 0.40 -18.83 20.59
N SER A 20 0.72 -18.33 21.79
CA SER A 20 0.15 -18.84 23.05
C SER A 20 -1.26 -18.34 23.34
N PHE A 21 -1.69 -17.24 22.69
CA PHE A 21 -2.99 -16.62 22.97
C PHE A 21 -3.80 -16.23 21.73
N ILE A 22 -3.21 -16.32 20.52
CA ILE A 22 -3.95 -16.13 19.27
C ILE A 22 -4.57 -17.45 18.79
N HIS A 23 -5.73 -17.37 18.13
CA HIS A 23 -6.36 -18.53 17.54
C HIS A 23 -5.71 -18.87 16.18
N PRO A 24 -5.18 -20.10 15.98
CA PRO A 24 -4.40 -20.43 14.79
C PRO A 24 -5.21 -20.50 13.49
N GLU A 25 -6.54 -20.64 13.59
CA GLU A 25 -7.46 -20.68 12.45
C GLU A 25 -8.04 -19.31 12.10
N HIS A 26 -7.60 -18.25 12.80
CA HIS A 26 -8.01 -16.89 12.45
C HIS A 26 -7.48 -16.49 11.06
N GLU A 27 -8.27 -15.75 10.30
CA GLU A 27 -8.00 -15.41 8.90
C GLU A 27 -6.57 -14.91 8.62
N PRO A 28 -6.01 -13.92 9.33
CA PRO A 28 -4.63 -13.50 9.14
C PRO A 28 -3.59 -14.59 9.40
N CYS A 29 -3.88 -15.55 10.34
CA CYS A 29 -2.97 -16.66 10.60
C CYS A 29 -2.97 -17.67 9.45
N LEU A 30 -4.14 -17.95 8.89
CA LEU A 30 -4.26 -18.83 7.72
C LEU A 30 -3.63 -18.20 6.49
N LEU A 31 -3.82 -16.89 6.29
CA LEU A 31 -3.26 -16.14 5.20
C LEU A 31 -1.72 -16.09 5.30
N ALA A 32 -1.18 -15.89 6.51
CA ALA A 32 0.27 -15.90 6.74
C ALA A 32 0.95 -17.21 6.33
N LYS A 33 0.24 -18.34 6.38
CA LYS A 33 0.74 -19.66 5.96
C LYS A 33 0.72 -19.85 4.44
N LYS A 34 -0.16 -19.13 3.73
CA LYS A 34 -0.31 -19.25 2.27
C LYS A 34 0.70 -18.39 1.49
N ILE A 35 1.18 -17.30 2.09
CA ILE A 35 2.14 -16.40 1.45
C ILE A 35 3.53 -17.02 1.47
N ASP A 36 4.21 -17.02 0.32
CA ASP A 36 5.62 -17.40 0.23
C ASP A 36 6.52 -16.22 0.64
N TRP A 37 6.70 -16.09 1.95
CA TRP A 37 7.56 -15.05 2.53
C TRP A 37 9.02 -15.20 2.13
N VAL A 38 9.48 -16.43 1.92
CA VAL A 38 10.88 -16.71 1.52
C VAL A 38 11.15 -16.18 0.13
N TYR A 39 10.21 -16.34 -0.79
CA TYR A 39 10.29 -15.78 -2.13
C TYR A 39 10.39 -14.24 -2.08
N LEU A 40 9.48 -13.59 -1.34
CA LEU A 40 9.47 -12.13 -1.21
C LEU A 40 10.75 -11.60 -0.55
N GLU A 41 11.23 -12.25 0.50
CA GLU A 41 12.49 -11.87 1.15
C GLU A 41 13.67 -12.00 0.19
N LYS A 42 13.76 -13.09 -0.57
CA LYS A 42 14.85 -13.33 -1.53
C LYS A 42 14.88 -12.28 -2.64
N ASP A 43 13.71 -11.85 -3.12
CA ASP A 43 13.60 -10.85 -4.19
C ASP A 43 14.00 -9.44 -3.71
N PHE A 44 13.67 -9.09 -2.47
CA PHE A 44 13.93 -7.75 -1.96
C PHE A 44 15.24 -7.60 -1.20
N VAL A 45 15.84 -8.68 -0.67
CA VAL A 45 17.14 -8.64 0.01
C VAL A 45 18.24 -7.96 -0.82
N PRO A 46 18.38 -8.22 -2.13
CA PRO A 46 19.44 -7.60 -2.94
C PRO A 46 19.34 -6.08 -3.06
N LEU A 47 18.14 -5.53 -2.82
CA LEU A 47 17.91 -4.09 -2.88
C LEU A 47 18.49 -3.35 -1.67
N TYR A 48 18.83 -4.07 -0.59
CA TYR A 48 19.33 -3.48 0.65
C TYR A 48 20.85 -3.64 0.78
N GLY A 49 21.52 -2.51 1.05
CA GLY A 49 22.96 -2.51 1.30
C GLY A 49 23.35 -3.23 2.60
N THR A 50 24.62 -3.63 2.65
CA THR A 50 25.20 -4.28 3.84
C THR A 50 25.61 -3.29 4.92
N VAL A 51 25.66 -1.99 4.60
CA VAL A 51 26.14 -0.90 5.47
C VAL A 51 25.00 0.09 5.71
N GLY A 52 24.90 0.63 6.92
CA GLY A 52 23.95 1.65 7.29
C GLY A 52 22.99 1.22 8.42
N ARG A 53 21.95 2.03 8.67
CA ARG A 53 20.90 1.73 9.67
C ARG A 53 20.22 0.41 9.29
N PRO A 54 19.98 -0.50 10.25
CA PRO A 54 19.18 -1.70 9.99
C PRO A 54 17.81 -1.35 9.45
N SER A 55 17.45 -1.93 8.31
CA SER A 55 16.11 -1.74 7.73
C SER A 55 15.06 -2.53 8.50
N VAL A 56 13.80 -2.17 8.30
CA VAL A 56 12.66 -2.96 8.75
C VAL A 56 12.72 -4.34 8.07
N PRO A 57 12.38 -5.44 8.77
CA PRO A 57 12.27 -6.75 8.13
C PRO A 57 11.29 -6.69 6.95
N ILE A 58 11.67 -7.30 5.82
CA ILE A 58 10.86 -7.28 4.60
C ILE A 58 9.45 -7.83 4.87
N ARG A 59 9.37 -8.95 5.57
CA ARG A 59 8.08 -9.54 5.95
C ARG A 59 7.20 -8.57 6.74
N THR A 60 7.75 -7.77 7.64
CA THR A 60 6.98 -6.81 8.43
C THR A 60 6.41 -5.70 7.54
N ILE A 61 7.23 -5.08 6.69
CA ILE A 61 6.78 -3.96 5.87
C ILE A 61 5.85 -4.40 4.74
N VAL A 62 6.13 -5.53 4.09
CA VAL A 62 5.28 -6.12 3.06
C VAL A 62 3.97 -6.62 3.66
N GLY A 63 4.03 -7.29 4.82
CA GLY A 63 2.84 -7.74 5.54
C GLY A 63 1.89 -6.58 5.87
N LEU A 64 2.43 -5.48 6.36
CA LEU A 64 1.63 -4.29 6.64
C LEU A 64 1.08 -3.62 5.37
N LEU A 65 1.81 -3.63 4.25
CA LEU A 65 1.29 -3.15 2.97
C LEU A 65 0.11 -3.99 2.47
N LEU A 66 0.19 -5.32 2.60
CA LEU A 66 -0.91 -6.22 2.26
C LEU A 66 -2.13 -5.97 3.16
N LEU A 67 -1.94 -5.90 4.47
CA LEU A 67 -3.02 -5.58 5.43
C LEU A 67 -3.63 -4.20 5.15
N LYS A 68 -2.80 -3.20 4.86
CA LYS A 68 -3.27 -1.87 4.48
C LYS A 68 -4.21 -1.91 3.29
N GLN A 69 -3.86 -2.67 2.26
CA GLN A 69 -4.68 -2.82 1.06
C GLN A 69 -5.97 -3.58 1.36
N MET A 70 -5.89 -4.70 2.10
CA MET A 70 -7.06 -5.51 2.46
C MET A 70 -8.10 -4.75 3.28
N TYR A 71 -7.65 -3.91 4.21
CA TYR A 71 -8.53 -3.16 5.12
C TYR A 71 -8.74 -1.69 4.69
N ASN A 72 -8.21 -1.29 3.53
CA ASN A 72 -8.31 0.06 2.97
C ASN A 72 -7.90 1.15 3.99
N LEU A 73 -6.70 1.04 4.54
CA LEU A 73 -6.19 1.92 5.60
C LEU A 73 -5.10 2.86 5.09
N GLY A 74 -4.91 3.99 5.80
CA GLY A 74 -3.77 4.90 5.59
C GLY A 74 -2.47 4.39 6.22
N ASP A 75 -1.32 4.95 5.83
CA ASP A 75 0.00 4.56 6.33
C ASP A 75 0.13 4.76 7.85
N GLU A 76 -0.42 5.83 8.39
CA GLU A 76 -0.42 6.10 9.84
C GLU A 76 -1.35 5.14 10.60
N THR A 77 -2.55 4.93 10.06
CA THR A 77 -3.58 4.11 10.72
C THR A 77 -3.17 2.64 10.80
N ILE A 78 -2.55 2.10 9.75
CA ILE A 78 -2.13 0.70 9.74
C ILE A 78 -1.06 0.42 10.79
N VAL A 79 -0.12 1.36 10.98
CA VAL A 79 0.97 1.22 11.96
C VAL A 79 0.43 1.28 13.39
N GLN A 80 -0.55 2.15 13.67
CA GLN A 80 -1.22 2.20 14.97
C GLN A 80 -1.99 0.91 15.25
N ARG A 81 -2.82 0.45 14.30
CA ARG A 81 -3.59 -0.79 14.45
C ARG A 81 -2.73 -2.03 14.57
N TYR A 82 -1.54 -2.04 13.98
CA TYR A 82 -0.58 -3.13 14.16
C TYR A 82 -0.20 -3.34 15.64
N LEU A 83 -0.05 -2.27 16.42
CA LEU A 83 0.25 -2.40 17.85
C LEU A 83 -0.90 -2.98 18.66
N GLU A 84 -2.13 -2.74 18.23
CA GLU A 84 -3.34 -3.18 18.93
C GLU A 84 -3.73 -4.61 18.57
N ASN A 85 -3.30 -5.11 17.42
CA ASN A 85 -3.76 -6.37 16.87
C ASN A 85 -2.66 -7.45 16.84
N PRO A 86 -2.70 -8.43 17.77
CA PRO A 86 -1.72 -9.51 17.83
C PRO A 86 -1.71 -10.41 16.59
N TYR A 87 -2.86 -10.57 15.90
CA TYR A 87 -2.95 -11.34 14.67
C TYR A 87 -2.18 -10.70 13.53
N TRP A 88 -2.20 -9.36 13.46
CA TRP A 88 -1.43 -8.61 12.46
C TRP A 88 0.06 -8.68 12.73
N GLN A 89 0.46 -8.63 14.00
CA GLN A 89 1.85 -8.82 14.40
C GLN A 89 2.34 -10.23 14.00
N HIS A 90 1.53 -11.26 14.26
CA HIS A 90 1.83 -12.62 13.83
C HIS A 90 1.93 -12.75 12.29
N PHE A 91 1.00 -12.15 11.55
CA PHE A 91 1.03 -12.09 10.10
C PHE A 91 2.33 -11.47 9.58
N CYS A 92 2.76 -10.38 10.20
CA CYS A 92 4.00 -9.68 9.89
C CYS A 92 5.27 -10.40 10.36
N GLY A 93 5.14 -11.58 10.99
CA GLY A 93 6.26 -12.44 11.36
C GLY A 93 6.83 -12.20 12.75
N GLU A 94 6.12 -11.47 13.61
CA GLU A 94 6.54 -11.32 14.99
C GLU A 94 6.26 -12.61 15.77
N ILE A 95 7.20 -12.97 16.64
CA ILE A 95 7.07 -14.13 17.55
C ILE A 95 6.50 -13.67 18.87
N TYR A 96 6.90 -12.50 19.33
CA TYR A 96 6.49 -11.90 20.59
C TYR A 96 5.63 -10.66 20.35
N PHE A 97 4.70 -10.42 21.24
CA PHE A 97 3.88 -9.21 21.19
C PHE A 97 4.73 -7.95 21.29
N GLN A 98 4.55 -7.05 20.34
CA GLN A 98 5.29 -5.79 20.25
C GLN A 98 4.46 -4.65 20.84
N TYR A 99 5.07 -3.88 21.74
CA TYR A 99 4.44 -2.71 22.36
C TYR A 99 4.91 -1.37 21.75
N ARG A 100 5.84 -1.45 20.80
CA ARG A 100 6.41 -0.27 20.14
C ARG A 100 6.38 -0.45 18.65
N LEU A 101 6.21 0.66 17.94
CA LEU A 101 6.27 0.67 16.49
C LEU A 101 7.65 0.19 16.01
N PRO A 102 7.71 -0.73 15.05
CA PRO A 102 8.97 -1.22 14.50
C PRO A 102 9.66 -0.17 13.62
N PHE A 103 8.90 0.80 13.09
CA PHE A 103 9.36 1.82 12.16
C PHE A 103 8.38 3.02 12.10
N ASP A 104 8.78 4.09 11.42
CA ASP A 104 7.97 5.28 11.18
C ASP A 104 7.05 5.09 9.98
N PRO A 105 5.81 5.65 9.95
CA PRO A 105 4.93 5.58 8.77
C PRO A 105 5.57 6.05 7.47
N SER A 106 6.51 7.00 7.54
CA SER A 106 7.27 7.46 6.37
C SER A 106 8.14 6.37 5.72
N ASP A 107 8.52 5.33 6.48
CA ASP A 107 9.29 4.21 5.94
C ASP A 107 8.52 3.44 4.85
N PHE A 108 7.17 3.50 4.83
CA PHE A 108 6.38 2.96 3.72
C PHE A 108 6.64 3.70 2.41
N VAL A 109 6.78 5.03 2.47
CA VAL A 109 7.07 5.84 1.28
C VAL A 109 8.47 5.49 0.76
N HIS A 110 9.44 5.43 1.67
CA HIS A 110 10.82 5.06 1.34
C HIS A 110 10.88 3.64 0.75
N PHE A 111 10.16 2.69 1.34
CA PHE A 111 10.11 1.32 0.85
C PHE A 111 9.50 1.25 -0.56
N ARG A 112 8.35 1.90 -0.80
CA ARG A 112 7.72 1.93 -2.13
C ARG A 112 8.62 2.54 -3.19
N HIS A 113 9.31 3.63 -2.86
CA HIS A 113 10.31 4.21 -3.77
C HIS A 113 11.48 3.26 -4.05
N HIS A 114 11.92 2.54 -3.02
CA HIS A 114 13.06 1.65 -3.12
C HIS A 114 12.81 0.43 -3.98
N ILE A 115 11.63 -0.22 -3.83
CA ILE A 115 11.27 -1.39 -4.63
C ILE A 115 10.71 -1.03 -6.02
N GLY A 116 10.27 0.22 -6.21
CA GLY A 116 9.71 0.70 -7.46
C GLY A 116 8.41 0.02 -7.89
N ALA A 117 7.98 0.29 -9.13
CA ALA A 117 6.76 -0.27 -9.69
C ALA A 117 6.82 -1.80 -9.84
N GLU A 118 7.96 -2.32 -10.28
CA GLU A 118 8.17 -3.76 -10.45
C GLU A 118 8.05 -4.53 -9.13
N GLY A 119 8.65 -4.01 -8.06
CA GLY A 119 8.54 -4.64 -6.73
C GLY A 119 7.10 -4.60 -6.19
N MET A 120 6.38 -3.49 -6.41
CA MET A 120 4.97 -3.39 -6.04
C MET A 120 4.11 -4.38 -6.84
N GLU A 121 4.36 -4.56 -8.13
CA GLU A 121 3.67 -5.54 -8.97
C GLU A 121 3.88 -6.97 -8.47
N LYS A 122 5.10 -7.33 -8.07
CA LYS A 122 5.40 -8.65 -7.48
C LYS A 122 4.61 -8.91 -6.19
N ILE A 123 4.53 -7.92 -5.28
CA ILE A 123 3.73 -8.03 -4.06
C ILE A 123 2.25 -8.21 -4.40
N PHE A 124 1.75 -7.42 -5.35
CA PHE A 124 0.37 -7.47 -5.77
C PHE A 124 0.03 -8.82 -6.44
N LYS A 125 0.90 -9.33 -7.29
CA LYS A 125 0.73 -10.64 -7.94
C LYS A 125 0.65 -11.77 -6.90
N GLN A 126 1.53 -11.77 -5.92
CA GLN A 126 1.46 -12.72 -4.78
C GLN A 126 0.12 -12.64 -4.05
N SER A 127 -0.43 -11.44 -3.84
CA SER A 127 -1.74 -11.29 -3.20
C SER A 127 -2.88 -11.86 -4.06
N ILE A 128 -2.80 -11.74 -5.38
CA ILE A 128 -3.78 -12.32 -6.31
C ILE A 128 -3.71 -13.85 -6.30
N ASP A 129 -2.50 -14.40 -6.35
CA ASP A 129 -2.28 -15.86 -6.35
C ASP A 129 -2.87 -16.55 -5.11
N LEU A 130 -3.02 -15.80 -3.99
CA LEU A 130 -3.66 -16.31 -2.76
C LEU A 130 -5.16 -16.59 -2.91
N TYR A 131 -5.86 -15.87 -3.75
CA TYR A 131 -7.30 -16.04 -3.96
C TYR A 131 -7.64 -17.25 -4.85
N GLY A 132 -6.66 -17.84 -5.52
CA GLY A 132 -6.85 -18.96 -6.43
C GLY A 132 -7.53 -18.54 -7.75
N GLU A 133 -7.17 -19.21 -8.84
CA GLU A 133 -7.67 -18.90 -10.19
C GLU A 133 -9.20 -18.97 -10.33
N GLU A 134 -9.86 -19.84 -9.57
CA GLU A 134 -11.32 -20.03 -9.66
C GLU A 134 -12.09 -18.84 -9.09
N VAL A 135 -11.61 -18.26 -7.99
CA VAL A 135 -12.21 -17.08 -7.38
C VAL A 135 -11.99 -15.87 -8.29
N ILE A 136 -10.78 -15.71 -8.81
CA ILE A 136 -10.45 -14.64 -9.75
C ILE A 136 -11.33 -14.74 -11.00
N LYS A 137 -11.49 -15.92 -11.59
CA LYS A 137 -12.36 -16.13 -12.77
C LYS A 137 -13.83 -15.83 -12.48
N ARG A 138 -14.30 -16.03 -11.26
CA ARG A 138 -15.68 -15.72 -10.85
C ARG A 138 -15.91 -14.23 -10.68
N GLU A 139 -14.99 -13.54 -9.97
CA GLU A 139 -15.09 -12.11 -9.66
C GLU A 139 -14.79 -11.23 -10.89
N VAL A 140 -13.86 -11.66 -11.76
CA VAL A 140 -13.47 -10.90 -12.96
C VAL A 140 -14.51 -11.00 -14.10
N LYS A 141 -15.55 -11.85 -13.99
CA LYS A 141 -16.65 -11.88 -14.98
C LYS A 141 -17.42 -10.56 -15.10
N GLU A 142 -17.35 -9.69 -14.11
CA GLU A 142 -17.90 -8.34 -14.17
C GLU A 142 -16.82 -7.30 -13.82
N VAL A 143 -15.92 -7.06 -14.74
CA VAL A 143 -15.03 -5.89 -14.64
C VAL A 143 -15.82 -4.65 -15.05
N ARG A 144 -16.34 -3.91 -14.08
CA ARG A 144 -16.83 -2.55 -14.31
C ARG A 144 -15.61 -1.64 -14.42
N VAL A 145 -15.21 -1.33 -15.64
CA VAL A 145 -14.21 -0.30 -15.90
C VAL A 145 -14.92 1.04 -15.73
N ASP A 146 -14.82 1.62 -14.54
CA ASP A 146 -15.16 3.03 -14.34
C ASP A 146 -14.01 3.86 -14.94
N THR A 147 -14.17 4.22 -16.20
CA THR A 147 -13.31 5.21 -16.84
C THR A 147 -13.67 6.58 -16.31
N THR A 148 -13.18 6.91 -15.13
CA THR A 148 -13.12 8.29 -14.68
C THR A 148 -12.12 8.98 -15.60
N VAL A 149 -12.61 9.58 -16.67
CA VAL A 149 -11.81 10.45 -17.54
C VAL A 149 -11.45 11.67 -16.69
N GLN A 150 -10.31 11.62 -16.04
CA GLN A 150 -9.74 12.77 -15.38
C GLN A 150 -9.28 13.71 -16.47
N GLU A 151 -10.06 14.77 -16.72
CA GLU A 151 -9.66 15.81 -17.66
C GLU A 151 -8.29 16.35 -17.23
N LYS A 152 -7.32 16.23 -18.14
CA LYS A 152 -5.90 16.54 -17.92
C LYS A 152 -5.60 18.00 -17.60
N ASN A 153 -6.60 18.85 -17.36
CA ASN A 153 -6.43 20.29 -17.11
C ASN A 153 -7.51 20.87 -16.17
N ILE A 154 -7.66 20.28 -14.98
CA ILE A 154 -8.39 20.98 -13.93
C ILE A 154 -7.46 22.06 -13.37
N THR A 155 -7.43 23.18 -14.03
CA THR A 155 -6.80 24.39 -13.48
C THR A 155 -7.78 24.98 -12.48
N PHE A 156 -7.35 25.15 -11.23
CA PHE A 156 -8.14 25.80 -10.19
C PHE A 156 -8.75 27.10 -10.74
N PRO A 157 -10.08 27.30 -10.62
CA PRO A 157 -10.71 28.52 -11.11
C PRO A 157 -10.28 29.67 -10.21
N THR A 158 -9.27 30.42 -10.65
CA THR A 158 -8.97 31.72 -10.07
C THR A 158 -9.86 32.76 -10.75
N ASP A 159 -10.29 33.79 -10.01
CA ASP A 159 -11.12 34.88 -10.54
C ASP A 159 -10.56 35.45 -11.84
N ARG A 160 -9.25 35.62 -11.93
CA ARG A 160 -8.56 36.04 -13.15
C ARG A 160 -8.87 35.14 -14.35
N LYS A 161 -8.81 33.80 -14.19
CA LYS A 161 -9.09 32.85 -15.28
C LYS A 161 -10.54 32.82 -15.68
N LEU A 162 -11.44 33.06 -14.74
CA LEU A 162 -12.87 33.22 -15.02
C LEU A 162 -13.12 34.48 -15.85
N TYR A 163 -12.50 35.60 -15.50
CA TYR A 163 -12.58 36.82 -16.29
C TYR A 163 -12.00 36.68 -17.71
N GLU A 164 -10.84 36.02 -17.84
CA GLU A 164 -10.24 35.74 -19.15
C GLU A 164 -11.16 34.89 -20.03
N LYS A 165 -11.77 33.83 -19.48
CA LYS A 165 -12.77 33.01 -20.19
C LYS A 165 -14.03 33.80 -20.55
N ALA A 166 -14.53 34.61 -19.66
CA ALA A 166 -15.69 35.48 -19.93
C ALA A 166 -15.42 36.44 -21.09
N ILE A 167 -14.25 37.08 -21.09
CA ILE A 167 -13.82 37.98 -22.17
C ILE A 167 -13.70 37.23 -23.50
N GLU A 168 -13.13 36.05 -23.53
CA GLU A 168 -13.04 35.19 -24.72
C GLU A 168 -14.43 34.82 -25.25
N TYR A 169 -15.34 34.47 -24.36
CA TYR A 169 -16.73 34.12 -24.70
C TYR A 169 -17.45 35.30 -25.32
N CYS A 170 -17.34 36.51 -24.74
CA CYS A 170 -17.90 37.74 -25.27
C CYS A 170 -17.29 38.09 -26.66
N LYS A 171 -15.99 37.95 -26.84
CA LYS A 171 -15.33 38.15 -28.13
C LYS A 171 -15.83 37.17 -29.20
N ARG A 172 -16.14 35.91 -28.81
CA ARG A 172 -16.70 34.90 -29.73
C ARG A 172 -18.09 35.29 -30.20
N ILE A 173 -18.98 35.73 -29.28
CA ILE A 173 -20.34 36.19 -29.60
C ILE A 173 -20.27 37.40 -30.52
N ALA A 174 -19.47 38.41 -30.20
CA ALA A 174 -19.32 39.63 -31.02
C ALA A 174 -18.77 39.35 -32.43
N LYS A 175 -17.98 38.27 -32.62
CA LYS A 175 -17.56 37.84 -33.96
C LYS A 175 -18.66 37.14 -34.75
N VAL A 176 -19.60 36.44 -34.08
CA VAL A 176 -20.75 35.82 -34.72
C VAL A 176 -21.72 36.89 -35.18
N ASP A 177 -22.04 37.89 -34.32
CA ASP A 177 -22.94 39.00 -34.69
C ASP A 177 -22.45 39.83 -35.87
N LYS A 178 -21.14 40.07 -35.95
CA LYS A 178 -20.55 40.75 -37.11
C LYS A 178 -20.66 39.96 -38.43
N ARG A 179 -20.76 38.64 -38.37
CA ARG A 179 -20.99 37.82 -39.57
C ARG A 179 -22.45 37.75 -39.98
N THR A 180 -23.37 37.94 -39.04
CA THR A 180 -24.83 37.94 -39.28
C THR A 180 -25.34 39.30 -39.74
N ALA A 181 -24.57 40.41 -39.48
CA ALA A 181 -24.93 41.77 -39.88
C ALA A 181 -24.44 42.14 -41.30
N ILE A 182 -23.82 41.20 -42.06
CA ILE A 182 -23.30 41.41 -43.44
C ILE A 182 -24.10 40.57 -44.46
N LEU A 183 -25.23 39.99 -44.07
CA LEU A 183 -26.24 39.36 -44.93
C LEU A 183 -27.52 40.18 -44.91
#